data_1782d3873bf57f980dc745535da7c899
#
_entry.id   1782d3873bf57f980dc745535da7c899
#
_cell.length_a   1.000
_cell.length_b   1.000
_cell.length_c   1.000
_cell.angle_alpha   90.00
_cell.angle_beta   90.00
_cell.angle_gamma   90.00
#
_symmetry.space_group_name_H-M   'P 1'
#
loop_
_entity.id
_entity.type
_entity.pdbx_description
1 polymer ?
#
loop_
_entity_poly.entity_id
_entity_poly.type
_entity_poly.pdbx_seq_one_letter_code
_entity_poly.pdbx_strand_id
1 'polypeptide(L)'
;MHRLTWLLCLSVLTMLSACQGQRQAATATVVPQPIITTPTPTTPSPVATPTLSPTPTPTPVPTVTPSPSPTPQNPLWAYTIEGLRNRRYPGGTITITRVLERNAAYTRYAITYPSDGLRITGVMLIPNGSGPFPVVILNHGYIPPDQYWSGADTANEADYLARRGYLCIAPDFRGWGDSDPGPNYFRTGIVIDVLNLISSLPSLPQADPHRVGLWGHSMGGGLVAKAITVDSRIKAAVLYGPVSAYDLDNIQKWGDGLNEASPDPLAQAYREAARDPMFLRQTSPLFFFHYVTAPVQIHQGLADTVTPPQWSQAIRDALLAAGKSVEYYEYPGQGHAFQGTSWLLFMQRTTAFFDRYLKGTGS
;
A
#
# COMPACT_ATOMS: atom_id res chain seq x y z
N MET A 1 -60.84 -4.79 19.38
CA MET A 1 -61.84 -4.17 18.48
C MET A 1 -61.14 -3.42 17.40
N HIS A 2 -61.38 -3.77 16.32
CA HIS A 2 -61.47 -3.52 14.88
C HIS A 2 -60.24 -3.88 14.08
N ARG A 3 -60.46 -4.98 13.40
CA ARG A 3 -59.91 -5.43 12.11
C ARG A 3 -60.26 -4.43 11.00
N LEU A 4 -59.37 -4.26 10.02
CA LEU A 4 -59.81 -4.21 8.63
C LEU A 4 -58.66 -4.65 7.67
N THR A 5 -58.97 -5.70 6.95
CA THR A 5 -58.36 -6.38 5.84
C THR A 5 -58.83 -5.72 4.52
N TRP A 6 -57.99 -5.64 3.47
CA TRP A 6 -58.30 -5.70 2.02
C TRP A 6 -57.00 -5.96 1.28
N LEU A 7 -56.69 -7.10 0.71
CA LEU A 7 -57.09 -7.86 -0.46
C LEU A 7 -56.89 -7.17 -1.84
N LEU A 8 -55.93 -7.73 -2.57
CA LEU A 8 -55.83 -8.08 -3.99
C LEU A 8 -56.17 -7.06 -5.10
N CYS A 9 -55.24 -6.92 -6.07
CA CYS A 9 -55.58 -7.17 -7.46
C CYS A 9 -54.32 -7.56 -8.31
N LEU A 10 -54.39 -8.74 -8.87
CA LEU A 10 -53.55 -9.28 -9.92
C LEU A 10 -53.92 -8.64 -11.27
N SER A 11 -52.97 -8.32 -12.12
CA SER A 11 -53.19 -8.23 -13.57
C SER A 11 -51.90 -8.61 -14.31
N VAL A 12 -51.97 -9.79 -14.90
CA VAL A 12 -51.07 -10.31 -15.94
C VAL A 12 -51.46 -9.65 -17.26
N LEU A 13 -50.51 -9.14 -18.01
CA LEU A 13 -50.68 -8.98 -19.45
C LEU A 13 -49.35 -9.24 -20.15
N THR A 14 -49.33 -10.36 -20.85
CA THR A 14 -48.38 -10.82 -21.85
C THR A 14 -48.46 -9.92 -23.10
N MET A 15 -47.33 -9.48 -23.63
CA MET A 15 -47.18 -9.22 -25.07
C MET A 15 -45.82 -9.72 -25.54
N LEU A 16 -45.85 -10.78 -26.31
CA LEU A 16 -44.81 -11.16 -27.24
C LEU A 16 -44.80 -10.14 -28.40
N SER A 17 -43.62 -9.66 -28.74
CA SER A 17 -43.37 -9.19 -30.10
C SER A 17 -41.95 -9.53 -30.52
N ALA A 18 -41.86 -10.36 -31.50
CA ALA A 18 -40.62 -10.72 -32.19
C ALA A 18 -40.17 -9.57 -33.08
N CYS A 19 -38.89 -9.24 -33.04
CA CYS A 19 -38.22 -8.58 -34.15
C CYS A 19 -36.87 -9.24 -34.37
N GLN A 20 -36.77 -9.89 -35.53
CA GLN A 20 -35.53 -10.28 -36.20
C GLN A 20 -34.74 -9.05 -36.60
N GLY A 21 -33.44 -9.11 -36.58
CA GLY A 21 -32.68 -8.17 -37.35
C GLY A 21 -31.23 -7.99 -36.97
N GLN A 22 -30.39 -8.63 -37.77
CA GLN A 22 -29.03 -8.19 -38.14
C GLN A 22 -27.88 -8.42 -37.18
N ARG A 23 -27.17 -9.50 -37.45
CA ARG A 23 -25.75 -9.66 -37.07
C ARG A 23 -24.92 -8.69 -37.94
N GLN A 24 -24.37 -7.66 -37.31
CA GLN A 24 -23.21 -6.92 -37.87
C GLN A 24 -21.94 -7.60 -37.40
N ALA A 25 -21.14 -8.05 -38.36
CA ALA A 25 -19.80 -8.56 -38.16
C ALA A 25 -18.88 -7.40 -37.73
N ALA A 26 -18.31 -7.51 -36.53
CA ALA A 26 -17.27 -6.62 -36.09
C ALA A 26 -15.96 -7.01 -36.79
N THR A 27 -15.49 -6.15 -37.70
CA THR A 27 -14.16 -6.21 -38.28
C THR A 27 -13.11 -5.98 -37.20
N ALA A 28 -12.30 -7.00 -36.92
CA ALA A 28 -11.15 -6.89 -36.04
C ALA A 28 -10.08 -6.00 -36.69
N THR A 29 -9.82 -4.84 -36.07
CA THR A 29 -8.69 -3.97 -36.44
C THR A 29 -7.42 -4.59 -35.88
N VAL A 30 -6.57 -5.07 -36.79
CA VAL A 30 -5.22 -5.58 -36.45
C VAL A 30 -4.34 -4.39 -36.04
N VAL A 31 -3.91 -4.36 -34.79
CA VAL A 31 -2.89 -3.43 -34.30
C VAL A 31 -1.51 -3.97 -34.68
N PRO A 32 -0.65 -3.21 -35.36
CA PRO A 32 0.71 -3.68 -35.71
C PRO A 32 1.57 -3.85 -34.47
N GLN A 33 2.24 -4.97 -34.37
CA GLN A 33 3.28 -5.23 -33.36
C GLN A 33 4.55 -4.43 -33.67
N PRO A 34 5.29 -3.95 -32.63
CA PRO A 34 6.55 -3.27 -32.85
C PRO A 34 7.64 -4.23 -33.30
N ILE A 35 8.38 -3.80 -34.33
CA ILE A 35 9.53 -4.51 -34.90
C ILE A 35 10.67 -4.44 -33.89
N ILE A 36 11.11 -5.58 -33.38
CA ILE A 36 12.31 -5.70 -32.55
C ILE A 36 13.51 -5.76 -33.52
N THR A 37 14.33 -4.71 -33.55
CA THR A 37 15.63 -4.72 -34.24
C THR A 37 16.71 -5.26 -33.30
N THR A 38 17.27 -6.40 -33.62
CA THR A 38 18.47 -6.97 -32.99
C THR A 38 19.70 -6.18 -33.38
N PRO A 39 20.58 -5.80 -32.44
CA PRO A 39 21.86 -5.17 -32.83
C PRO A 39 22.86 -6.18 -33.38
N THR A 40 23.52 -5.80 -34.46
CA THR A 40 24.60 -6.54 -35.14
C THR A 40 25.83 -6.59 -34.24
N PRO A 41 26.56 -7.73 -34.17
CA PRO A 41 27.77 -7.83 -33.38
C PRO A 41 28.93 -7.06 -34.03
N THR A 42 29.55 -6.16 -33.27
CA THR A 42 30.78 -5.46 -33.63
C THR A 42 31.99 -6.32 -33.31
N THR A 43 32.88 -6.44 -34.28
CA THR A 43 34.17 -7.15 -34.22
C THR A 43 35.13 -6.46 -33.23
N PRO A 44 35.91 -7.19 -32.42
CA PRO A 44 36.86 -6.58 -31.50
C PRO A 44 38.13 -6.08 -32.24
N SER A 45 38.55 -4.85 -31.91
CA SER A 45 39.81 -4.23 -32.30
C SER A 45 40.99 -4.81 -31.50
N PRO A 46 42.20 -4.80 -32.04
CA PRO A 46 43.37 -5.47 -31.45
C PRO A 46 43.86 -4.77 -30.16
N VAL A 47 44.22 -5.62 -29.19
CA VAL A 47 44.78 -5.25 -27.89
C VAL A 47 46.18 -4.67 -28.05
N ALA A 48 46.41 -3.46 -27.55
CA ALA A 48 47.73 -2.85 -27.45
C ALA A 48 48.49 -3.39 -26.23
N THR A 49 49.77 -3.67 -26.42
CA THR A 49 50.72 -4.16 -25.41
C THR A 49 50.95 -3.10 -24.32
N PRO A 50 50.94 -3.44 -23.02
CA PRO A 50 51.16 -2.45 -21.98
C PRO A 50 52.63 -2.06 -21.86
N THR A 51 52.86 -0.76 -21.96
CA THR A 51 54.15 -0.11 -21.60
C THR A 51 54.16 0.10 -20.07
N LEU A 52 55.23 -0.39 -19.44
CA LEU A 52 55.42 -0.23 -17.99
C LEU A 52 55.56 1.26 -17.61
N SER A 53 54.64 1.74 -16.77
CA SER A 53 54.66 3.09 -16.25
C SER A 53 55.48 3.16 -14.94
N PRO A 54 56.17 4.27 -14.65
CA PRO A 54 57.04 4.40 -13.48
C PRO A 54 56.22 4.40 -12.17
N THR A 55 56.80 3.83 -11.12
CA THR A 55 56.28 3.73 -9.77
C THR A 55 55.90 5.11 -9.22
N PRO A 56 54.66 5.33 -8.74
CA PRO A 56 54.25 6.62 -8.18
C PRO A 56 54.90 6.86 -6.81
N THR A 57 55.45 8.05 -6.63
CA THR A 57 55.89 8.60 -5.33
C THR A 57 54.71 8.70 -4.36
N PRO A 58 54.85 8.34 -3.07
CA PRO A 58 53.73 8.39 -2.11
C PRO A 58 53.23 9.81 -1.93
N THR A 59 51.99 10.05 -2.28
CA THR A 59 51.29 11.30 -2.03
C THR A 59 51.02 11.43 -0.51
N PRO A 60 51.21 12.61 0.12
CA PRO A 60 50.91 12.78 1.52
C PRO A 60 49.43 12.51 1.81
N VAL A 61 49.17 11.71 2.84
CA VAL A 61 47.81 11.41 3.34
C VAL A 61 47.15 12.72 3.75
N PRO A 62 45.97 13.05 3.20
CA PRO A 62 45.27 14.26 3.62
C PRO A 62 44.89 14.15 5.09
N THR A 63 45.25 15.18 5.86
CA THR A 63 44.84 15.36 7.24
C THR A 63 43.32 15.44 7.27
N VAL A 64 42.66 14.48 7.94
CA VAL A 64 41.20 14.45 8.10
C VAL A 64 40.80 15.70 8.89
N THR A 65 40.25 16.68 8.20
CA THR A 65 39.58 17.83 8.84
C THR A 65 38.39 17.26 9.63
N PRO A 66 38.22 17.59 10.93
CA PRO A 66 37.07 17.13 11.70
C PRO A 66 35.79 17.50 10.98
N SER A 67 34.95 16.51 10.76
CA SER A 67 33.60 16.69 10.18
C SER A 67 32.84 17.71 11.04
N PRO A 68 32.18 18.70 10.45
CA PRO A 68 31.41 19.67 11.22
C PRO A 68 30.44 18.95 12.14
N SER A 69 30.34 19.39 13.39
CA SER A 69 29.36 18.89 14.37
C SER A 69 27.97 18.92 13.74
N PRO A 70 27.18 17.85 13.84
CA PRO A 70 25.87 17.82 13.20
C PRO A 70 25.05 19.01 13.68
N THR A 71 24.62 19.86 12.76
CA THR A 71 23.59 20.88 13.03
C THR A 71 22.42 20.20 13.73
N PRO A 72 21.81 20.79 14.78
CA PRO A 72 20.65 20.22 15.45
C PRO A 72 19.61 19.82 14.39
N GLN A 73 19.36 18.51 14.21
CA GLN A 73 18.36 18.05 13.25
C GLN A 73 16.99 18.54 13.72
N ASN A 74 16.19 19.07 12.78
CA ASN A 74 14.79 19.36 13.03
C ASN A 74 14.14 18.15 13.76
N PRO A 75 13.49 18.33 14.93
CA PRO A 75 12.91 17.22 15.70
C PRO A 75 11.90 16.40 14.87
N LEU A 76 11.35 16.98 13.80
CA LEU A 76 10.45 16.30 12.88
C LEU A 76 11.16 15.58 11.71
N TRP A 77 12.49 15.64 11.61
CA TRP A 77 13.22 14.94 10.55
C TRP A 77 12.90 13.43 10.51
N ALA A 78 12.71 12.81 11.67
CA ALA A 78 12.36 11.40 11.78
C ALA A 78 11.03 11.03 11.08
N TYR A 79 10.19 12.01 10.79
CA TYR A 79 8.90 11.86 10.12
C TYR A 79 8.96 12.18 8.61
N THR A 80 10.10 12.62 8.10
CA THR A 80 10.31 12.80 6.66
C THR A 80 10.54 11.46 5.97
N ILE A 81 10.37 11.40 4.65
CA ILE A 81 10.70 10.18 3.87
C ILE A 81 12.15 9.77 4.09
N GLU A 82 13.10 10.72 4.05
CA GLU A 82 14.51 10.43 4.30
C GLU A 82 14.77 9.96 5.74
N GLY A 83 14.11 10.55 6.71
CA GLY A 83 14.17 10.10 8.10
C GLY A 83 13.67 8.67 8.28
N LEU A 84 12.54 8.35 7.66
CA LEU A 84 11.99 6.99 7.66
C LEU A 84 12.92 5.98 6.95
N ARG A 85 13.56 6.36 5.85
CA ARG A 85 14.51 5.51 5.11
C ARG A 85 15.78 5.22 5.90
N ASN A 86 16.22 6.17 6.72
CA ASN A 86 17.47 6.09 7.49
C ASN A 86 17.27 5.42 8.86
N ARG A 87 16.03 5.15 9.31
CA ARG A 87 15.81 4.50 10.60
C ARG A 87 15.86 2.97 10.48
N ARG A 88 16.04 2.33 11.62
CA ARG A 88 15.93 0.86 11.75
C ARG A 88 14.50 0.48 12.15
N TYR A 89 14.04 -0.65 11.63
CA TYR A 89 12.77 -1.30 11.97
C TYR A 89 13.09 -2.67 12.56
N PRO A 90 13.32 -2.76 13.88
CA PRO A 90 13.80 -4.00 14.49
C PRO A 90 12.75 -5.12 14.45
N GLY A 91 11.46 -4.76 14.42
CA GLY A 91 10.38 -5.74 14.56
C GLY A 91 10.44 -6.47 15.91
N GLY A 92 9.99 -7.72 15.91
CA GLY A 92 9.99 -8.60 17.08
C GLY A 92 9.19 -9.86 16.83
N THR A 93 8.61 -10.45 17.87
CA THR A 93 7.79 -11.65 17.74
C THR A 93 6.33 -11.29 17.50
N ILE A 94 5.74 -11.85 16.45
CA ILE A 94 4.28 -11.87 16.28
C ILE A 94 3.72 -12.95 17.19
N THR A 95 2.88 -12.56 18.15
CA THR A 95 2.28 -13.47 19.12
C THR A 95 0.81 -13.72 18.75
N ILE A 96 0.44 -14.99 18.59
CA ILE A 96 -0.97 -15.39 18.46
C ILE A 96 -1.57 -15.38 19.86
N THR A 97 -2.60 -14.56 20.07
CA THR A 97 -3.25 -14.40 21.37
C THR A 97 -4.53 -15.23 21.48
N ARG A 98 -5.25 -15.43 20.37
CA ARG A 98 -6.51 -16.15 20.35
C ARG A 98 -6.83 -16.69 18.94
N VAL A 99 -7.46 -17.85 18.88
CA VAL A 99 -8.13 -18.34 17.67
C VAL A 99 -9.51 -17.68 17.60
N LEU A 100 -9.79 -16.98 16.49
CA LEU A 100 -11.07 -16.29 16.25
C LEU A 100 -12.04 -17.17 15.46
N GLU A 101 -11.53 -17.90 14.46
CA GLU A 101 -12.31 -18.71 13.54
C GLU A 101 -11.47 -19.84 12.97
N ARG A 102 -12.10 -20.98 12.68
CA ARG A 102 -11.54 -22.07 11.87
C ARG A 102 -12.55 -22.43 10.78
N ASN A 103 -12.09 -22.51 9.54
CA ASN A 103 -12.91 -22.96 8.42
C ASN A 103 -12.09 -23.85 7.48
N ALA A 104 -12.70 -24.32 6.39
CA ALA A 104 -12.05 -25.23 5.45
C ALA A 104 -10.87 -24.62 4.68
N ALA A 105 -10.75 -23.28 4.62
CA ALA A 105 -9.73 -22.59 3.83
C ALA A 105 -8.59 -22.05 4.70
N TYR A 106 -8.88 -21.53 5.88
CA TYR A 106 -7.89 -20.90 6.77
C TYR A 106 -8.30 -20.96 8.23
N THR A 107 -7.36 -20.59 9.11
CA THR A 107 -7.65 -20.25 10.51
C THR A 107 -7.37 -18.77 10.73
N ARG A 108 -8.33 -18.05 11.34
CA ARG A 108 -8.22 -16.63 11.72
C ARG A 108 -7.80 -16.50 13.16
N TYR A 109 -6.84 -15.62 13.43
CA TYR A 109 -6.24 -15.40 14.73
C TYR A 109 -6.29 -13.91 15.11
N ALA A 110 -6.41 -13.62 16.40
CA ALA A 110 -5.98 -12.35 16.96
C ALA A 110 -4.48 -12.43 17.25
N ILE A 111 -3.76 -11.35 16.95
CA ILE A 111 -2.31 -11.25 17.09
C ILE A 111 -1.90 -9.96 17.80
N THR A 112 -0.68 -9.99 18.33
CA THR A 112 0.04 -8.77 18.74
C THR A 112 1.47 -8.81 18.22
N TYR A 113 2.07 -7.63 18.01
CA TYR A 113 3.48 -7.46 17.68
C TYR A 113 4.02 -6.14 18.20
N PRO A 114 5.35 -6.01 18.45
CA PRO A 114 5.94 -4.77 18.95
C PRO A 114 6.23 -3.78 17.80
N SER A 115 6.00 -2.50 18.07
CA SER A 115 6.38 -1.38 17.19
C SER A 115 6.77 -0.16 18.02
N ASP A 116 8.06 0.23 18.00
CA ASP A 116 8.58 1.38 18.75
C ASP A 116 8.23 1.39 20.25
N GLY A 117 8.27 0.23 20.89
CA GLY A 117 7.90 0.07 22.28
C GLY A 117 6.39 -0.03 22.52
N LEU A 118 5.57 0.14 21.49
CA LEU A 118 4.12 -0.07 21.54
C LEU A 118 3.78 -1.54 21.25
N ARG A 119 2.69 -2.00 21.84
CA ARG A 119 2.03 -3.26 21.50
C ARG A 119 0.94 -2.95 20.46
N ILE A 120 1.13 -3.44 19.25
CA ILE A 120 0.16 -3.30 18.17
C ILE A 120 -0.62 -4.61 18.05
N THR A 121 -1.94 -4.50 17.92
CA THR A 121 -2.85 -5.63 17.71
C THR A 121 -3.24 -5.78 16.25
N GLY A 122 -3.91 -6.86 15.92
CA GLY A 122 -4.44 -7.10 14.58
C GLY A 122 -5.05 -8.49 14.43
N VAL A 123 -5.50 -8.77 13.22
CA VAL A 123 -5.98 -10.09 12.83
C VAL A 123 -5.08 -10.69 11.77
N MET A 124 -4.94 -12.02 11.80
CA MET A 124 -4.15 -12.79 10.85
C MET A 124 -4.93 -14.01 10.39
N LEU A 125 -4.97 -14.21 9.08
CA LEU A 125 -5.56 -15.38 8.44
C LEU A 125 -4.43 -16.24 7.86
N ILE A 126 -4.25 -17.44 8.38
CA ILE A 126 -3.27 -18.41 7.87
C ILE A 126 -4.00 -19.47 7.08
N PRO A 127 -3.71 -19.63 5.76
CA PRO A 127 -4.29 -20.69 4.95
C PRO A 127 -4.01 -22.08 5.54
N ASN A 128 -4.95 -23.00 5.39
CA ASN A 128 -4.71 -24.39 5.75
C ASN A 128 -3.73 -25.02 4.75
N GLY A 129 -2.81 -25.85 5.25
CA GLY A 129 -1.79 -26.52 4.44
C GLY A 129 -0.37 -26.18 4.86
N SER A 130 0.59 -26.57 4.03
CA SER A 130 2.01 -26.40 4.29
C SER A 130 2.50 -25.08 3.70
N GLY A 131 2.92 -24.12 4.58
CA GLY A 131 3.61 -22.90 4.16
C GLY A 131 5.07 -23.18 3.72
N PRO A 132 5.91 -22.14 3.63
CA PRO A 132 5.58 -20.76 3.92
C PRO A 132 4.76 -20.10 2.80
N PHE A 133 3.75 -19.31 3.22
CA PHE A 133 2.84 -18.62 2.30
C PHE A 133 3.35 -17.22 1.97
N PRO A 134 3.09 -16.71 0.75
CA PRO A 134 3.26 -15.29 0.47
C PRO A 134 2.34 -14.46 1.38
N VAL A 135 2.85 -13.32 1.84
CA VAL A 135 2.16 -12.47 2.82
C VAL A 135 1.55 -11.27 2.14
N VAL A 136 0.29 -10.96 2.45
CA VAL A 136 -0.34 -9.68 2.12
C VAL A 136 -0.72 -8.98 3.44
N ILE A 137 -0.16 -7.79 3.65
CA ILE A 137 -0.55 -6.92 4.76
C ILE A 137 -1.62 -5.96 4.24
N LEU A 138 -2.82 -6.01 4.86
CA LEU A 138 -3.98 -5.24 4.46
C LEU A 138 -4.16 -4.05 5.42
N ASN A 139 -4.11 -2.85 4.89
CA ASN A 139 -4.11 -1.60 5.63
C ASN A 139 -5.46 -0.91 5.47
N HIS A 140 -6.17 -0.75 6.60
CA HIS A 140 -7.52 -0.20 6.62
C HIS A 140 -7.57 1.31 6.38
N GLY A 141 -8.73 1.81 5.93
CA GLY A 141 -9.05 3.23 5.85
C GLY A 141 -9.30 3.83 7.22
N TYR A 142 -9.52 5.14 7.29
CA TYR A 142 -9.88 5.78 8.54
C TYR A 142 -11.30 5.37 8.98
N ILE A 143 -11.37 4.83 10.17
CA ILE A 143 -12.60 4.57 10.92
C ILE A 143 -12.40 5.22 12.30
N PRO A 144 -13.37 5.98 12.84
CA PRO A 144 -13.24 6.50 14.20
C PRO A 144 -12.86 5.39 15.18
N PRO A 145 -11.86 5.58 16.06
CA PRO A 145 -11.37 4.52 16.93
C PRO A 145 -12.42 3.84 17.80
N ASP A 146 -13.45 4.58 18.21
CA ASP A 146 -14.60 4.11 18.98
C ASP A 146 -15.60 3.25 18.17
N GLN A 147 -15.51 3.27 16.84
CA GLN A 147 -16.34 2.48 15.91
C GLN A 147 -15.53 1.35 15.24
N TYR A 148 -14.21 1.35 15.44
CA TYR A 148 -13.33 0.37 14.82
C TYR A 148 -13.36 -0.99 15.55
N TRP A 149 -13.32 -2.06 14.79
CA TRP A 149 -13.09 -3.42 15.27
C TRP A 149 -11.97 -4.08 14.45
N SER A 150 -11.17 -4.94 15.07
CA SER A 150 -9.98 -5.55 14.45
C SER A 150 -10.29 -6.27 13.14
N GLY A 151 -9.74 -5.76 12.05
CA GLY A 151 -9.98 -6.22 10.68
C GLY A 151 -11.11 -5.50 9.96
N ALA A 152 -11.72 -4.46 10.55
CA ALA A 152 -12.67 -3.60 9.83
C ALA A 152 -12.05 -3.08 8.53
N ASP A 153 -12.88 -2.86 7.50
CA ASP A 153 -12.49 -2.37 6.17
C ASP A 153 -11.54 -3.30 5.37
N THR A 154 -11.10 -4.42 5.95
CA THR A 154 -10.17 -5.37 5.29
C THR A 154 -10.65 -6.82 5.30
N ALA A 155 -11.73 -7.12 6.03
CA ALA A 155 -12.15 -8.49 6.29
C ALA A 155 -12.53 -9.27 5.02
N ASN A 156 -13.23 -8.63 4.08
CA ASN A 156 -13.67 -9.28 2.84
C ASN A 156 -12.48 -9.57 1.91
N GLU A 157 -11.55 -8.63 1.80
CA GLU A 157 -10.34 -8.72 0.99
C GLU A 157 -9.38 -9.77 1.57
N ALA A 158 -9.24 -9.79 2.91
CA ALA A 158 -8.44 -10.78 3.61
C ALA A 158 -9.01 -12.19 3.44
N ASP A 159 -10.34 -12.39 3.58
CA ASP A 159 -10.99 -13.67 3.32
C ASP A 159 -10.78 -14.12 1.86
N TYR A 160 -10.98 -13.20 0.90
CA TYR A 160 -10.83 -13.50 -0.52
C TYR A 160 -9.41 -13.95 -0.88
N LEU A 161 -8.39 -13.28 -0.33
CA LEU A 161 -6.97 -13.60 -0.57
C LEU A 161 -6.53 -14.84 0.22
N ALA A 162 -6.97 -15.03 1.46
CA ALA A 162 -6.61 -16.18 2.27
C ALA A 162 -7.12 -17.49 1.66
N ARG A 163 -8.34 -17.50 1.10
CA ARG A 163 -8.88 -18.64 0.32
C ARG A 163 -8.08 -18.96 -0.94
N ARG A 164 -7.18 -18.06 -1.36
CA ARG A 164 -6.28 -18.22 -2.52
C ARG A 164 -4.83 -18.45 -2.13
N GLY A 165 -4.60 -18.81 -0.85
CA GLY A 165 -3.29 -19.23 -0.37
C GLY A 165 -2.35 -18.07 0.01
N TYR A 166 -2.88 -16.91 0.35
CA TYR A 166 -2.11 -15.82 0.96
C TYR A 166 -2.25 -15.85 2.48
N LEU A 167 -1.16 -15.72 3.21
CA LEU A 167 -1.19 -15.35 4.62
C LEU A 167 -1.53 -13.86 4.68
N CYS A 168 -2.70 -13.54 5.24
CA CYS A 168 -3.20 -12.17 5.33
C CYS A 168 -3.04 -11.63 6.74
N ILE A 169 -2.47 -10.44 6.89
CA ILE A 169 -2.37 -9.75 8.19
C ILE A 169 -3.00 -8.37 8.04
N ALA A 170 -3.97 -8.05 8.89
CA ALA A 170 -4.58 -6.72 9.01
C ALA A 170 -4.23 -6.15 10.39
N PRO A 171 -3.20 -5.27 10.47
CA PRO A 171 -2.86 -4.57 11.71
C PRO A 171 -3.92 -3.54 12.07
N ASP A 172 -4.17 -3.36 13.37
CA ASP A 172 -5.10 -2.35 13.87
C ASP A 172 -4.46 -0.94 13.91
N PHE A 173 -3.14 -0.83 13.78
CA PHE A 173 -2.31 0.36 13.97
C PHE A 173 -2.36 0.93 15.38
N ARG A 174 -1.41 1.82 15.71
CA ARG A 174 -1.40 2.57 16.96
C ARG A 174 -2.66 3.42 17.12
N GLY A 175 -3.31 3.29 18.27
CA GLY A 175 -4.54 4.03 18.61
C GLY A 175 -5.83 3.44 18.06
N TRP A 176 -5.78 2.29 17.35
CA TRP A 176 -6.97 1.54 16.91
C TRP A 176 -7.05 0.16 17.58
N GLY A 177 -8.28 -0.34 17.75
CA GLY A 177 -8.54 -1.61 18.41
C GLY A 177 -7.96 -1.62 19.82
N ASP A 178 -7.27 -2.71 20.17
CA ASP A 178 -6.58 -2.85 21.45
C ASP A 178 -5.10 -2.46 21.37
N SER A 179 -4.66 -1.76 20.31
CA SER A 179 -3.29 -1.28 20.17
C SER A 179 -3.00 -0.12 21.10
N ASP A 180 -1.75 -0.06 21.59
CA ASP A 180 -1.30 1.09 22.37
C ASP A 180 -1.36 2.37 21.53
N PRO A 181 -1.73 3.52 22.11
CA PRO A 181 -1.70 4.81 21.43
C PRO A 181 -0.25 5.30 21.26
N GLY A 182 -0.02 6.13 20.23
CA GLY A 182 1.28 6.71 19.98
C GLY A 182 1.27 7.81 18.92
N PRO A 183 2.35 8.58 18.79
CA PRO A 183 2.44 9.66 17.81
C PRO A 183 2.25 9.16 16.37
N ASN A 184 1.44 9.90 15.59
CA ASN A 184 1.14 9.56 14.19
C ASN A 184 1.25 10.81 13.28
N TYR A 185 2.20 11.70 13.55
CA TYR A 185 2.40 12.92 12.75
C TYR A 185 2.68 12.59 11.29
N PHE A 186 2.03 13.30 10.38
CA PHE A 186 2.10 13.06 8.93
C PHE A 186 1.78 11.60 8.54
N ARG A 187 0.95 10.90 9.36
CA ARG A 187 0.61 9.47 9.21
C ARG A 187 1.80 8.53 9.18
N THR A 188 2.96 8.97 9.72
CA THR A 188 4.18 8.13 9.71
C THR A 188 4.17 7.06 10.79
N GLY A 189 3.45 7.27 11.90
CA GLY A 189 3.35 6.28 12.97
C GLY A 189 2.80 4.95 12.48
N ILE A 190 1.71 4.98 11.73
CA ILE A 190 1.09 3.77 11.13
C ILE A 190 1.98 3.13 10.05
N VAL A 191 2.79 3.92 9.33
CA VAL A 191 3.81 3.37 8.40
C VAL A 191 4.87 2.60 9.19
N ILE A 192 5.35 3.17 10.31
CA ILE A 192 6.32 2.52 11.19
C ILE A 192 5.77 1.19 11.73
N ASP A 193 4.48 1.14 12.10
CA ASP A 193 3.84 -0.10 12.57
C ASP A 193 3.89 -1.20 11.52
N VAL A 194 3.58 -0.87 10.26
CA VAL A 194 3.64 -1.81 9.14
C VAL A 194 5.08 -2.26 8.84
N LEU A 195 6.06 -1.36 8.87
CA LEU A 195 7.46 -1.71 8.61
C LEU A 195 8.07 -2.58 9.73
N ASN A 196 7.67 -2.37 10.99
CA ASN A 196 8.01 -3.26 12.09
C ASN A 196 7.28 -4.61 11.99
N LEU A 197 6.04 -4.65 11.50
CA LEU A 197 5.34 -5.90 11.19
C LEU A 197 6.08 -6.71 10.12
N ILE A 198 6.52 -6.07 9.03
CA ILE A 198 7.35 -6.73 7.99
C ILE A 198 8.62 -7.32 8.63
N SER A 199 9.29 -6.57 9.50
CA SER A 199 10.49 -7.05 10.21
C SER A 199 10.18 -8.18 11.19
N SER A 200 8.95 -8.32 11.65
CA SER A 200 8.50 -9.36 12.57
C SER A 200 8.10 -10.67 11.88
N LEU A 201 7.88 -10.67 10.55
CA LEU A 201 7.45 -11.86 9.80
C LEU A 201 8.34 -13.09 9.97
N PRO A 202 9.68 -12.98 10.11
CA PRO A 202 10.53 -14.15 10.35
C PRO A 202 10.20 -14.92 11.64
N SER A 203 9.45 -14.33 12.56
CA SER A 203 8.96 -15.03 13.77
C SER A 203 7.80 -16.00 13.49
N LEU A 204 7.21 -15.97 12.29
CA LEU A 204 6.13 -16.84 11.87
C LEU A 204 6.63 -17.87 10.84
N PRO A 205 6.75 -19.17 11.20
CA PRO A 205 7.21 -20.19 10.25
C PRO A 205 6.33 -20.37 9.02
N GLN A 206 5.05 -19.96 9.11
CA GLN A 206 4.08 -20.04 8.00
C GLN A 206 4.20 -18.87 7.00
N ALA A 207 4.90 -17.79 7.35
CA ALA A 207 5.06 -16.61 6.51
C ALA A 207 6.34 -16.67 5.68
N ASP A 208 6.29 -16.29 4.41
CA ASP A 208 7.50 -16.05 3.63
C ASP A 208 7.85 -14.55 3.68
N PRO A 209 8.89 -14.16 4.43
CA PRO A 209 9.28 -12.75 4.58
C PRO A 209 9.89 -12.15 3.30
N HIS A 210 10.16 -12.96 2.27
CA HIS A 210 10.70 -12.50 0.99
C HIS A 210 9.60 -12.25 -0.06
N ARG A 211 8.35 -12.66 0.22
CA ARG A 211 7.19 -12.53 -0.66
C ARG A 211 6.09 -11.71 0.02
N VAL A 212 6.37 -10.41 0.24
CA VAL A 212 5.49 -9.49 0.97
C VAL A 212 4.84 -8.51 0.01
N GLY A 213 3.51 -8.49 -0.02
CA GLY A 213 2.69 -7.48 -0.68
C GLY A 213 1.98 -6.58 0.33
N LEU A 214 1.75 -5.34 -0.04
CA LEU A 214 0.88 -4.43 0.71
C LEU A 214 -0.38 -4.14 -0.09
N TRP A 215 -1.50 -4.15 0.59
CA TRP A 215 -2.78 -3.67 0.12
C TRP A 215 -3.25 -2.56 1.05
N GLY A 216 -3.89 -1.51 0.52
CA GLY A 216 -4.43 -0.46 1.38
C GLY A 216 -5.60 0.29 0.76
N HIS A 217 -6.64 0.53 1.58
CA HIS A 217 -7.81 1.31 1.22
C HIS A 217 -7.72 2.70 1.82
N SER A 218 -8.09 3.74 1.08
CA SER A 218 -8.22 5.09 1.62
C SER A 218 -6.96 5.58 2.33
N MET A 219 -7.01 5.84 3.63
CA MET A 219 -5.86 6.14 4.50
C MET A 219 -4.79 5.06 4.39
N GLY A 220 -5.19 3.78 4.41
CA GLY A 220 -4.28 2.65 4.21
C GLY A 220 -3.61 2.66 2.83
N GLY A 221 -4.28 3.13 1.79
CA GLY A 221 -3.70 3.34 0.45
C GLY A 221 -2.59 4.40 0.46
N GLY A 222 -2.81 5.51 1.16
CA GLY A 222 -1.77 6.53 1.38
C GLY A 222 -0.60 6.02 2.22
N LEU A 223 -0.88 5.19 3.24
CA LEU A 223 0.15 4.48 4.01
C LEU A 223 1.01 3.60 3.07
N VAL A 224 0.38 2.80 2.22
CA VAL A 224 1.09 1.94 1.25
C VAL A 224 1.95 2.77 0.31
N ALA A 225 1.42 3.88 -0.23
CA ALA A 225 2.18 4.80 -1.08
C ALA A 225 3.43 5.34 -0.36
N LYS A 226 3.33 5.64 0.94
CA LYS A 226 4.48 6.08 1.76
C LYS A 226 5.43 4.92 2.07
N ALA A 227 4.93 3.75 2.45
CA ALA A 227 5.74 2.59 2.81
C ALA A 227 6.65 2.11 1.67
N ILE A 228 6.14 2.09 0.42
CA ILE A 228 6.93 1.66 -0.75
C ILE A 228 8.05 2.63 -1.14
N THR A 229 8.02 3.89 -0.69
CA THR A 229 9.16 4.81 -0.86
C THR A 229 10.26 4.57 0.18
N VAL A 230 9.93 3.86 1.27
CA VAL A 230 10.81 3.64 2.41
C VAL A 230 11.48 2.28 2.36
N ASP A 231 10.73 1.23 2.02
CA ASP A 231 11.15 -0.17 2.23
C ASP A 231 11.10 -1.00 0.93
N SER A 232 12.25 -1.43 0.45
CA SER A 232 12.39 -2.26 -0.76
C SER A 232 12.07 -3.74 -0.55
N ARG A 233 11.79 -4.20 0.68
CA ARG A 233 11.33 -5.55 0.98
C ARG A 233 9.93 -5.82 0.46
N ILE A 234 9.13 -4.76 0.22
CA ILE A 234 7.80 -4.84 -0.38
C ILE A 234 7.94 -5.20 -1.88
N LYS A 235 7.27 -6.29 -2.30
CA LYS A 235 7.39 -6.84 -3.65
C LYS A 235 6.24 -6.50 -4.58
N ALA A 236 5.09 -6.08 -4.04
CA ALA A 236 3.93 -5.63 -4.79
C ALA A 236 3.07 -4.70 -3.92
N ALA A 237 2.46 -3.70 -4.50
CA ALA A 237 1.64 -2.74 -3.78
C ALA A 237 0.32 -2.49 -4.50
N VAL A 238 -0.80 -2.59 -3.76
CA VAL A 238 -2.15 -2.29 -4.26
C VAL A 238 -2.72 -1.12 -3.46
N LEU A 239 -3.08 -0.07 -4.17
CA LEU A 239 -3.70 1.14 -3.64
C LEU A 239 -5.16 1.19 -4.10
N TYR A 240 -6.09 1.18 -3.16
CA TYR A 240 -7.52 1.23 -3.41
C TYR A 240 -8.11 2.54 -2.88
N GLY A 241 -8.61 3.40 -3.76
CA GLY A 241 -9.11 4.73 -3.44
C GLY A 241 -8.19 5.49 -2.48
N PRO A 242 -6.87 5.61 -2.75
CA PRO A 242 -5.91 6.13 -1.78
C PRO A 242 -6.15 7.60 -1.46
N VAL A 243 -5.83 8.01 -0.23
CA VAL A 243 -5.67 9.43 0.08
C VAL A 243 -4.49 10.00 -0.73
N SER A 244 -4.40 11.33 -0.82
CA SER A 244 -3.33 11.97 -1.58
C SER A 244 -1.94 11.55 -1.09
N ALA A 245 -1.03 11.35 -2.04
CA ALA A 245 0.39 11.19 -1.75
C ALA A 245 1.11 12.51 -1.43
N TYR A 246 0.40 13.63 -1.44
CA TYR A 246 0.84 14.93 -0.96
C TYR A 246 0.14 15.28 0.36
N ASP A 247 0.89 15.37 1.45
CA ASP A 247 0.33 15.59 2.78
C ASP A 247 -0.46 16.90 2.89
N LEU A 248 -0.13 17.93 2.09
CA LEU A 248 -0.88 19.18 2.06
C LEU A 248 -2.36 18.99 1.69
N ASP A 249 -2.65 18.16 0.67
CA ASP A 249 -4.02 17.90 0.25
C ASP A 249 -4.83 17.25 1.38
N ASN A 250 -4.21 16.32 2.09
CA ASN A 250 -4.82 15.61 3.21
C ASN A 250 -5.10 16.55 4.38
N ILE A 251 -4.13 17.41 4.71
CA ILE A 251 -4.27 18.42 5.76
C ILE A 251 -5.37 19.42 5.42
N GLN A 252 -5.41 19.91 4.19
CA GLN A 252 -6.44 20.84 3.74
C GLN A 252 -7.84 20.23 3.78
N LYS A 253 -7.96 18.92 3.51
CA LYS A 253 -9.26 18.25 3.48
C LYS A 253 -9.76 17.85 4.86
N TRP A 254 -8.87 17.34 5.75
CA TRP A 254 -9.26 16.74 7.03
C TRP A 254 -8.65 17.37 8.27
N GLY A 255 -7.72 18.30 8.12
CA GLY A 255 -7.06 18.98 9.25
C GLY A 255 -6.04 18.16 10.02
N ASP A 256 -6.02 16.84 9.89
CA ASP A 256 -5.03 15.89 10.44
C ASP A 256 -4.58 16.17 11.90
N GLY A 257 -5.53 16.47 12.80
CA GLY A 257 -5.24 16.76 14.22
C GLY A 257 -4.60 18.12 14.51
N LEU A 258 -4.52 19.02 13.52
CA LEU A 258 -3.92 20.35 13.71
C LEU A 258 -4.67 21.23 14.70
N ASN A 259 -5.95 20.98 14.91
CA ASN A 259 -6.81 21.76 15.81
C ASN A 259 -6.75 21.27 17.27
N GLU A 260 -6.05 20.17 17.54
CA GLU A 260 -5.91 19.66 18.89
C GLU A 260 -4.87 20.46 19.67
N ALA A 261 -5.29 21.07 20.78
CA ALA A 261 -4.38 21.72 21.69
C ALA A 261 -3.54 20.65 22.42
N SER A 262 -2.23 20.77 22.39
CA SER A 262 -1.33 19.89 23.12
C SER A 262 -0.16 20.69 23.69
N PRO A 263 0.23 20.48 24.95
CA PRO A 263 1.42 21.07 25.54
C PRO A 263 2.71 20.38 25.06
N ASP A 264 2.63 19.23 24.38
CA ASP A 264 3.77 18.49 23.85
C ASP A 264 4.53 19.34 22.83
N PRO A 265 5.83 19.62 23.03
CA PRO A 265 6.65 20.40 22.10
C PRO A 265 6.70 19.80 20.70
N LEU A 266 6.66 18.47 20.57
CA LEU A 266 6.66 17.79 19.28
C LEU A 266 5.34 18.01 18.53
N ALA A 267 4.20 17.99 19.25
CA ALA A 267 2.90 18.32 18.67
C ALA A 267 2.82 19.80 18.24
N GLN A 268 3.50 20.72 18.96
CA GLN A 268 3.60 22.11 18.55
C GLN A 268 4.42 22.26 17.27
N ALA A 269 5.61 21.63 17.23
CA ALA A 269 6.46 21.61 16.03
C ALA A 269 5.72 21.01 14.82
N TYR A 270 4.93 19.95 15.02
CA TYR A 270 4.08 19.38 13.98
C TYR A 270 3.09 20.40 13.40
N ARG A 271 2.36 21.14 14.25
CA ARG A 271 1.39 22.13 13.78
C ARG A 271 2.04 23.27 12.99
N GLU A 272 3.28 23.65 13.35
CA GLU A 272 4.04 24.66 12.61
C GLU A 272 4.49 24.10 11.26
N ALA A 273 5.10 22.92 11.25
CA ALA A 273 5.62 22.29 10.04
C ALA A 273 4.52 21.89 9.05
N ALA A 274 3.32 21.54 9.54
CA ALA A 274 2.15 21.23 8.72
C ALA A 274 1.59 22.45 7.96
N ARG A 275 2.07 23.67 8.27
CA ARG A 275 1.75 24.89 7.51
C ARG A 275 2.87 25.29 6.53
N ASP A 276 4.00 24.57 6.55
CA ASP A 276 5.13 24.82 5.66
C ASP A 276 5.09 23.88 4.45
N PRO A 277 4.73 24.35 3.25
CA PRO A 277 4.68 23.50 2.04
C PRO A 277 6.04 22.87 1.70
N MET A 278 7.15 23.51 2.06
CA MET A 278 8.49 22.97 1.81
C MET A 278 8.78 21.77 2.73
N PHE A 279 8.36 21.84 3.99
CA PHE A 279 8.48 20.70 4.90
C PHE A 279 7.53 19.58 4.48
N LEU A 280 6.29 19.90 4.10
CA LEU A 280 5.31 18.92 3.64
C LEU A 280 5.78 18.14 2.39
N ARG A 281 6.61 18.74 1.54
CA ARG A 281 7.26 17.99 0.44
C ARG A 281 8.18 16.89 0.98
N GLN A 282 8.85 17.09 2.11
CA GLN A 282 9.79 16.11 2.68
C GLN A 282 9.06 14.92 3.33
N THR A 283 7.80 15.10 3.75
CA THR A 283 6.98 14.03 4.35
C THR A 283 6.11 13.29 3.33
N SER A 284 5.94 13.85 2.13
CA SER A 284 4.99 13.40 1.12
C SER A 284 5.61 12.41 0.13
N PRO A 285 5.10 11.17 0.01
CA PRO A 285 5.66 10.16 -0.89
C PRO A 285 5.64 10.59 -2.37
N LEU A 286 4.76 11.48 -2.78
CA LEU A 286 4.64 11.98 -4.16
C LEU A 286 5.97 12.44 -4.76
N PHE A 287 6.84 13.04 -3.95
CA PHE A 287 8.13 13.59 -4.37
C PHE A 287 9.29 12.58 -4.28
N PHE A 288 9.02 11.36 -3.80
CA PHE A 288 10.03 10.34 -3.52
C PHE A 288 9.77 9.01 -4.25
N PHE A 289 8.88 8.97 -5.22
CA PHE A 289 8.57 7.75 -5.96
C PHE A 289 9.75 7.19 -6.76
N HIS A 290 10.80 7.97 -6.99
CA HIS A 290 12.06 7.45 -7.55
C HIS A 290 12.68 6.33 -6.71
N TYR A 291 12.41 6.27 -5.40
CA TYR A 291 12.84 5.18 -4.50
C TYR A 291 12.02 3.90 -4.61
N VAL A 292 10.83 3.95 -5.20
CA VAL A 292 9.95 2.77 -5.31
C VAL A 292 10.60 1.70 -6.18
N THR A 293 10.61 0.46 -5.68
CA THR A 293 11.09 -0.72 -6.41
C THR A 293 9.98 -1.70 -6.74
N ALA A 294 8.91 -1.69 -5.94
CA ALA A 294 7.75 -2.55 -6.14
C ALA A 294 6.89 -2.08 -7.33
N PRO A 295 6.36 -2.99 -8.15
CA PRO A 295 5.24 -2.67 -9.03
C PRO A 295 4.03 -2.23 -8.20
N VAL A 296 3.24 -1.30 -8.77
CA VAL A 296 2.09 -0.69 -8.11
C VAL A 296 0.83 -0.90 -8.94
N GLN A 297 -0.25 -1.32 -8.29
CA GLN A 297 -1.57 -1.36 -8.89
C GLN A 297 -2.49 -0.39 -8.15
N ILE A 298 -3.23 0.44 -8.90
CA ILE A 298 -4.11 1.47 -8.34
C ILE A 298 -5.53 1.22 -8.84
N HIS A 299 -6.51 1.28 -7.93
CA HIS A 299 -7.93 1.15 -8.22
C HIS A 299 -8.68 2.37 -7.73
N GLN A 300 -9.45 3.04 -8.62
CA GLN A 300 -10.15 4.28 -8.32
C GLN A 300 -11.59 4.26 -8.82
N GLY A 301 -12.53 4.54 -7.92
CA GLY A 301 -13.92 4.81 -8.28
C GLY A 301 -14.08 6.22 -8.86
N LEU A 302 -14.73 6.34 -10.01
CA LEU A 302 -14.88 7.66 -10.65
C LEU A 302 -15.95 8.54 -9.97
N ALA A 303 -16.82 7.96 -9.15
CA ALA A 303 -17.79 8.69 -8.31
C ALA A 303 -17.31 8.84 -6.85
N ASP A 304 -16.03 8.62 -6.57
CA ASP A 304 -15.45 8.77 -5.24
C ASP A 304 -15.36 10.26 -4.85
N THR A 305 -16.12 10.66 -3.84
CA THR A 305 -16.12 12.01 -3.26
C THR A 305 -15.28 12.13 -2.01
N VAL A 306 -14.85 10.99 -1.44
CA VAL A 306 -13.98 10.93 -0.25
C VAL A 306 -12.53 11.15 -0.65
N THR A 307 -12.02 10.34 -1.59
CA THR A 307 -10.69 10.50 -2.18
C THR A 307 -10.87 10.77 -3.67
N PRO A 308 -10.82 12.04 -4.09
CA PRO A 308 -11.10 12.43 -5.47
C PRO A 308 -10.19 11.68 -6.48
N PRO A 309 -10.71 11.27 -7.66
CA PRO A 309 -9.92 10.52 -8.66
C PRO A 309 -8.62 11.20 -9.06
N GLN A 310 -8.55 12.51 -8.98
CA GLN A 310 -7.35 13.31 -9.30
C GLN A 310 -6.15 12.93 -8.40
N TRP A 311 -6.40 12.47 -7.17
CA TRP A 311 -5.31 12.05 -6.27
C TRP A 311 -4.66 10.74 -6.73
N SER A 312 -5.47 9.77 -7.14
CA SER A 312 -4.97 8.52 -7.75
C SER A 312 -4.28 8.77 -9.08
N GLN A 313 -4.80 9.69 -9.89
CA GLN A 313 -4.17 10.11 -11.16
C GLN A 313 -2.80 10.74 -10.89
N ALA A 314 -2.68 11.65 -9.91
CA ALA A 314 -1.41 12.25 -9.52
C ALA A 314 -0.38 11.21 -9.03
N ILE A 315 -0.81 10.22 -8.25
CA ILE A 315 0.05 9.10 -7.83
C ILE A 315 0.53 8.30 -9.05
N ARG A 316 -0.38 7.91 -9.95
CA ARG A 316 -0.05 7.21 -11.20
C ARG A 316 0.98 7.99 -12.01
N ASP A 317 0.71 9.26 -12.27
CA ASP A 317 1.54 10.10 -13.15
C ASP A 317 2.94 10.32 -12.56
N ALA A 318 3.03 10.53 -11.25
CA ALA A 318 4.31 10.68 -10.58
C ALA A 318 5.13 9.36 -10.55
N LEU A 319 4.48 8.21 -10.37
CA LEU A 319 5.14 6.90 -10.47
C LEU A 319 5.64 6.65 -11.90
N LEU A 320 4.83 6.92 -12.92
CA LEU A 320 5.22 6.78 -14.33
C LEU A 320 6.38 7.72 -14.69
N ALA A 321 6.32 8.99 -14.24
CA ALA A 321 7.41 9.95 -14.44
C ALA A 321 8.72 9.50 -13.76
N ALA A 322 8.63 8.74 -12.67
CA ALA A 322 9.77 8.12 -12.00
C ALA A 322 10.21 6.78 -12.66
N GLY A 323 9.62 6.38 -13.79
CA GLY A 323 9.94 5.14 -14.51
C GLY A 323 9.49 3.88 -13.81
N LYS A 324 8.42 3.94 -12.98
CA LYS A 324 7.93 2.79 -12.19
C LYS A 324 6.83 2.02 -12.94
N SER A 325 6.72 0.71 -12.65
CA SER A 325 5.66 -0.14 -13.17
C SER A 325 4.33 0.15 -12.44
N VAL A 326 3.32 0.58 -13.20
CA VAL A 326 2.01 0.95 -12.66
C VAL A 326 0.90 0.35 -13.52
N GLU A 327 -0.04 -0.33 -12.86
CA GLU A 327 -1.36 -0.67 -13.43
C GLU A 327 -2.40 0.27 -12.80
N TYR A 328 -3.21 0.93 -13.61
CA TYR A 328 -4.22 1.87 -13.14
C TYR A 328 -5.59 1.51 -13.68
N TYR A 329 -6.55 1.34 -12.80
CA TYR A 329 -7.91 0.93 -13.12
C TYR A 329 -8.94 1.90 -12.57
N GLU A 330 -9.78 2.40 -13.45
CA GLU A 330 -10.94 3.23 -13.12
C GLU A 330 -12.22 2.40 -13.14
N TYR A 331 -13.14 2.73 -12.23
CA TYR A 331 -14.42 2.05 -12.06
C TYR A 331 -15.56 3.07 -12.18
N PRO A 332 -16.17 3.20 -13.39
CA PRO A 332 -17.28 4.12 -13.60
C PRO A 332 -18.45 3.81 -12.65
N GLY A 333 -19.03 4.87 -12.08
CA GLY A 333 -20.17 4.78 -11.15
C GLY A 333 -19.85 4.23 -9.75
N GLN A 334 -18.63 3.76 -9.48
CA GLN A 334 -18.23 3.34 -8.13
C GLN A 334 -17.74 4.54 -7.31
N GLY A 335 -18.18 4.55 -6.04
CA GLY A 335 -17.69 5.49 -5.02
C GLY A 335 -16.43 5.02 -4.33
N HIS A 336 -16.28 5.42 -3.06
CA HIS A 336 -15.10 5.11 -2.24
C HIS A 336 -14.95 3.63 -1.92
N ALA A 337 -16.04 2.89 -1.73
CA ALA A 337 -16.05 1.44 -1.54
C ALA A 337 -16.81 0.77 -2.70
N PHE A 338 -16.15 -0.17 -3.38
CA PHE A 338 -16.73 -0.87 -4.52
C PHE A 338 -17.74 -1.92 -4.08
N GLN A 339 -18.73 -2.17 -4.92
CA GLN A 339 -19.78 -3.13 -4.64
C GLN A 339 -20.07 -4.05 -5.84
N GLY A 340 -20.67 -5.22 -5.54
CA GLY A 340 -21.15 -6.15 -6.54
C GLY A 340 -20.08 -6.64 -7.50
N THR A 341 -20.36 -6.59 -8.79
CA THR A 341 -19.44 -7.07 -9.85
C THR A 341 -18.17 -6.25 -9.94
N SER A 342 -18.21 -4.95 -9.60
CA SER A 342 -17.02 -4.10 -9.58
C SER A 342 -16.05 -4.50 -8.47
N TRP A 343 -16.54 -4.82 -7.28
CA TRP A 343 -15.70 -5.38 -6.22
C TRP A 343 -15.08 -6.71 -6.62
N LEU A 344 -15.86 -7.61 -7.23
CA LEU A 344 -15.34 -8.89 -7.70
C LEU A 344 -14.23 -8.71 -8.76
N LEU A 345 -14.45 -7.82 -9.73
CA LEU A 345 -13.44 -7.50 -10.75
C LEU A 345 -12.18 -6.90 -10.15
N PHE A 346 -12.34 -5.99 -9.18
CA PHE A 346 -11.24 -5.43 -8.40
C PHE A 346 -10.42 -6.53 -7.72
N MET A 347 -11.06 -7.46 -7.00
CA MET A 347 -10.38 -8.55 -6.32
C MET A 347 -9.73 -9.56 -7.26
N GLN A 348 -10.32 -9.81 -8.43
CA GLN A 348 -9.70 -10.61 -9.48
C GLN A 348 -8.40 -9.98 -10.00
N ARG A 349 -8.41 -8.67 -10.30
CA ARG A 349 -7.23 -7.89 -10.74
C ARG A 349 -6.15 -7.86 -9.66
N THR A 350 -6.54 -7.58 -8.42
CA THR A 350 -5.66 -7.58 -7.24
C THR A 350 -4.99 -8.94 -7.06
N THR A 351 -5.75 -10.02 -7.16
CA THR A 351 -5.20 -11.38 -7.00
C THR A 351 -4.24 -11.73 -8.13
N ALA A 352 -4.61 -11.47 -9.38
CA ALA A 352 -3.75 -11.73 -10.54
C ALA A 352 -2.43 -10.92 -10.44
N PHE A 353 -2.50 -9.71 -9.93
CA PHE A 353 -1.32 -8.88 -9.67
C PHE A 353 -0.43 -9.49 -8.59
N PHE A 354 -0.96 -9.86 -7.44
CA PHE A 354 -0.19 -10.53 -6.39
C PHE A 354 0.32 -11.90 -6.81
N ASP A 355 -0.44 -12.69 -7.56
CA ASP A 355 0.02 -13.99 -8.09
C ASP A 355 1.27 -13.82 -8.96
N ARG A 356 1.30 -12.81 -9.83
CA ARG A 356 2.44 -12.49 -10.69
C ARG A 356 3.69 -12.16 -9.90
N TYR A 357 3.59 -11.34 -8.87
CA TYR A 357 4.75 -10.79 -8.18
C TYR A 357 5.13 -11.51 -6.88
N LEU A 358 4.19 -12.23 -6.26
CA LEU A 358 4.43 -12.92 -5.00
C LEU A 358 4.49 -14.45 -5.13
N LYS A 359 3.85 -15.04 -6.17
CA LYS A 359 3.91 -16.49 -6.41
C LYS A 359 4.73 -16.89 -7.62
N GLY A 360 5.08 -15.91 -8.48
CA GLY A 360 5.81 -16.19 -9.72
C GLY A 360 4.96 -16.94 -10.76
N THR A 361 3.64 -16.95 -10.61
CA THR A 361 2.69 -17.56 -11.55
C THR A 361 2.15 -16.48 -12.47
N GLY A 362 2.78 -16.24 -13.61
CA GLY A 362 2.25 -15.26 -14.55
C GLY A 362 3.26 -14.90 -15.64
N SER A 363 3.33 -15.72 -16.62
CA SER A 363 3.77 -15.39 -17.98
C SER A 363 2.74 -15.89 -18.96
#